data_9e2cd18d3d8671583f145b549b46f71d
#
_entry.id   9e2cd18d3d8671583f145b549b46f71d
#
_cell.length_a   1.000
_cell.length_b   1.000
_cell.length_c   1.000
_cell.angle_alpha   90.00
_cell.angle_beta   90.00
_cell.angle_gamma   90.00
#
_symmetry.space_group_name_H-M   'P 1'
#
loop_
_entity.id
_entity.type
_entity.pdbx_description
1 polymer ?
#
loop_
_entity_poly.entity_id
_entity_poly.type
_entity_poly.pdbx_seq_one_letter_code
_entity_poly.pdbx_strand_id
1 'polypeptide(L)'
;MNNIFEQMLSRYPIISDKDRQNAIYEVMQQITLAGLYRGGFFNKAAFYGGTCLRIFHKLDRFSEDMDFSLLTTDSSFKLENYFPSIIDEFKMLGREIVITKKDKRNFNKVESAFLKDDTEVYDVAFQTEKSLKIKIEVDTQPPLKFQTEQKLLLHPFSFMTRCFTLPDLYAGKMHALVFRTWNNRVKGRDWYDFEWYVKNGINLDFTHLQERIREFNGIEVDKEEFLRLLKKRLASTDIKMVKQDVEPFIKN
;
A
#
# COMPACT_ATOMS: atom_id res chain seq x y z
N MET A 1 -0.76 1.47 33.79
CA MET A 1 0.40 1.38 32.86
C MET A 1 -0.08 1.85 31.50
N ASN A 2 0.54 2.87 30.93
CA ASN A 2 0.20 3.27 29.56
C ASN A 2 0.64 2.14 28.62
N ASN A 3 -0.32 1.47 28.02
CA ASN A 3 -0.08 0.45 27.00
C ASN A 3 0.64 1.12 25.79
N ILE A 4 1.66 0.48 25.23
CA ILE A 4 2.43 0.97 24.08
C ILE A 4 1.50 1.33 22.90
N PHE A 5 0.44 0.54 22.70
CA PHE A 5 -0.58 0.85 21.68
C PHE A 5 -1.21 2.24 21.89
N GLU A 6 -1.60 2.58 23.12
CA GLU A 6 -2.15 3.91 23.44
C GLU A 6 -1.10 5.02 23.32
N GLN A 7 0.17 4.73 23.63
CA GLN A 7 1.27 5.68 23.38
C GLN A 7 1.49 5.93 21.90
N MET A 8 1.36 4.90 21.06
CA MET A 8 1.42 5.09 19.60
C MET A 8 0.25 5.94 19.09
N LEU A 9 -0.97 5.71 19.58
CA LEU A 9 -2.15 6.50 19.22
C LEU A 9 -2.05 7.97 19.66
N SER A 10 -1.50 8.25 20.86
CA SER A 10 -1.38 9.61 21.38
C SER A 10 -0.49 10.54 20.53
N ARG A 11 0.25 10.00 19.58
CA ARG A 11 1.08 10.78 18.63
C ARG A 11 0.28 11.40 17.48
N TYR A 12 -0.97 11.00 17.33
CA TYR A 12 -1.86 11.51 16.28
C TYR A 12 -2.76 12.59 16.85
N PRO A 13 -2.91 13.73 16.16
CA PRO A 13 -3.96 14.70 16.50
C PRO A 13 -5.32 14.08 16.15
N ILE A 14 -6.11 13.77 17.19
CA ILE A 14 -7.44 13.17 17.03
C ILE A 14 -8.46 14.24 17.37
N ILE A 15 -9.16 14.76 16.36
CA ILE A 15 -10.20 15.78 16.48
C ILE A 15 -11.57 15.17 16.22
N SER A 16 -11.64 14.14 15.37
CA SER A 16 -12.87 13.47 14.97
C SER A 16 -12.77 11.95 15.12
N ASP A 17 -13.91 11.26 15.08
CA ASP A 17 -13.97 9.78 15.05
C ASP A 17 -13.23 9.23 13.82
N LYS A 18 -13.26 9.95 12.70
CA LYS A 18 -12.52 9.58 11.49
C LYS A 18 -11.01 9.66 11.69
N ASP A 19 -10.51 10.70 12.36
CA ASP A 19 -9.08 10.82 12.69
C ASP A 19 -8.65 9.68 13.61
N ARG A 20 -9.49 9.36 14.61
CA ARG A 20 -9.25 8.22 15.51
C ARG A 20 -9.16 6.91 14.73
N GLN A 21 -10.09 6.66 13.82
CA GLN A 21 -10.09 5.46 12.98
C GLN A 21 -8.84 5.38 12.11
N ASN A 22 -8.48 6.47 11.44
CA ASN A 22 -7.28 6.56 10.62
C ASN A 22 -5.99 6.33 11.42
N ALA A 23 -5.90 6.90 12.64
CA ALA A 23 -4.78 6.69 13.55
C ALA A 23 -4.68 5.22 13.99
N ILE A 24 -5.79 4.57 14.31
CA ILE A 24 -5.82 3.14 14.64
C ILE A 24 -5.31 2.30 13.48
N TYR A 25 -5.76 2.58 12.25
CA TYR A 25 -5.28 1.86 11.07
C TYR A 25 -3.75 2.01 10.88
N GLU A 26 -3.23 3.23 10.99
CA GLU A 26 -1.79 3.46 10.84
C GLU A 26 -0.97 2.79 11.96
N VAL A 27 -1.47 2.77 13.20
CA VAL A 27 -0.85 2.01 14.30
C VAL A 27 -0.89 0.50 14.03
N MET A 28 -2.02 -0.05 13.59
CA MET A 28 -2.12 -1.46 13.20
C MET A 28 -1.13 -1.82 12.08
N GLN A 29 -0.98 -0.96 11.09
CA GLN A 29 -0.02 -1.15 9.99
C GLN A 29 1.42 -1.19 10.50
N GLN A 30 1.81 -0.27 11.40
CA GLN A 30 3.14 -0.26 12.00
C GLN A 30 3.42 -1.52 12.82
N ILE A 31 2.46 -1.99 13.61
CA ILE A 31 2.58 -3.24 14.39
C ILE A 31 2.68 -4.45 13.45
N THR A 32 1.90 -4.46 12.37
CA THR A 32 1.97 -5.53 11.35
C THR A 32 3.34 -5.57 10.69
N LEU A 33 3.92 -4.41 10.33
CA LEU A 33 5.28 -4.33 9.80
C LEU A 33 6.32 -4.88 10.79
N ALA A 34 6.16 -4.59 12.09
CA ALA A 34 7.02 -5.13 13.14
C ALA A 34 6.94 -6.66 13.24
N GLY A 35 5.73 -7.23 13.19
CA GLY A 35 5.52 -8.68 13.19
C GLY A 35 6.11 -9.34 11.94
N LEU A 36 5.92 -8.75 10.76
CA LEU A 36 6.53 -9.21 9.51
C LEU A 36 8.05 -9.16 9.57
N TYR A 37 8.64 -8.10 10.15
CA TYR A 37 10.08 -8.00 10.37
C TYR A 37 10.59 -9.13 11.26
N ARG A 38 9.97 -9.40 12.40
CA ARG A 38 10.35 -10.50 13.30
C ARG A 38 10.26 -11.87 12.64
N GLY A 39 9.26 -12.06 11.77
CA GLY A 39 9.11 -13.28 10.97
C GLY A 39 10.13 -13.42 9.84
N GLY A 40 10.98 -12.41 9.57
CA GLY A 40 11.95 -12.44 8.47
C GLY A 40 11.34 -12.21 7.08
N PHE A 41 10.12 -11.68 7.01
CA PHE A 41 9.39 -11.45 5.75
C PHE A 41 10.17 -10.57 4.76
N PHE A 42 10.84 -9.54 5.26
CA PHE A 42 11.61 -8.60 4.42
C PHE A 42 12.88 -9.19 3.79
N ASN A 43 13.22 -10.46 4.09
CA ASN A 43 14.22 -11.20 3.32
C ASN A 43 13.70 -11.62 1.94
N LYS A 44 12.37 -11.76 1.79
CA LYS A 44 11.72 -12.23 0.57
C LYS A 44 10.85 -11.20 -0.13
N ALA A 45 10.42 -10.15 0.57
CA ALA A 45 9.47 -9.16 0.06
C ALA A 45 9.89 -7.73 0.38
N ALA A 46 9.32 -6.78 -0.38
CA ALA A 46 9.45 -5.36 -0.15
C ALA A 46 8.07 -4.68 -0.04
N PHE A 47 7.98 -3.69 0.81
CA PHE A 47 6.79 -2.87 1.03
C PHE A 47 6.71 -1.76 -0.02
N TYR A 48 5.52 -1.56 -0.59
CA TYR A 48 5.30 -0.51 -1.59
C TYR A 48 3.91 0.11 -1.45
N GLY A 49 3.48 0.90 -2.43
CA GLY A 49 2.14 1.48 -2.46
C GLY A 49 1.96 2.72 -1.59
N GLY A 50 0.69 3.13 -1.42
CA GLY A 50 0.32 4.37 -0.74
C GLY A 50 0.66 4.39 0.75
N THR A 51 0.59 3.26 1.43
CA THR A 51 0.92 3.16 2.85
C THR A 51 2.42 3.24 3.09
N CYS A 52 3.23 2.72 2.16
CA CYS A 52 4.69 2.92 2.19
C CYS A 52 5.05 4.41 2.07
N LEU A 53 4.42 5.14 1.13
CA LEU A 53 4.58 6.59 1.01
C LEU A 53 4.17 7.32 2.30
N ARG A 54 3.05 6.92 2.90
CA ARG A 54 2.54 7.53 4.12
C ARG A 54 3.51 7.36 5.29
N ILE A 55 3.92 6.13 5.57
CA ILE A 55 4.73 5.80 6.75
C ILE A 55 6.17 6.30 6.61
N PHE A 56 6.79 6.16 5.43
CA PHE A 56 8.23 6.39 5.27
C PHE A 56 8.58 7.69 4.53
N HIS A 57 7.65 8.28 3.78
CA HIS A 57 7.93 9.43 2.93
C HIS A 57 7.04 10.65 3.21
N LYS A 58 6.30 10.64 4.34
CA LYS A 58 5.52 11.78 4.83
C LYS A 58 4.38 12.21 3.88
N LEU A 59 3.82 11.26 3.11
CA LEU A 59 2.58 11.55 2.39
C LEU A 59 1.51 11.95 3.43
N ASP A 60 0.88 13.08 3.24
CA ASP A 60 0.01 13.69 4.24
C ASP A 60 -1.45 13.16 4.24
N ARG A 61 -1.82 12.31 3.27
CA ARG A 61 -3.07 11.56 3.31
C ARG A 61 -2.92 10.20 3.97
N PHE A 62 -3.99 9.71 4.59
CA PHE A 62 -4.07 8.36 5.12
C PHE A 62 -4.17 7.30 4.00
N SER A 63 -3.79 6.06 4.33
CA SER A 63 -3.85 4.91 3.43
C SER A 63 -4.27 3.66 4.20
N GLU A 64 -5.06 2.80 3.55
CA GLU A 64 -5.73 1.67 4.21
C GLU A 64 -5.02 0.35 3.96
N ASP A 65 -4.58 0.10 2.71
CA ASP A 65 -4.03 -1.17 2.27
C ASP A 65 -2.51 -1.23 2.48
N MET A 66 -1.99 -2.42 2.76
CA MET A 66 -0.56 -2.70 2.85
C MET A 66 -0.17 -3.57 1.66
N ASP A 67 0.56 -2.98 0.73
CA ASP A 67 0.97 -3.64 -0.52
C ASP A 67 2.41 -4.15 -0.41
N PHE A 68 2.62 -5.43 -0.71
CA PHE A 68 3.94 -6.05 -0.74
C PHE A 68 4.19 -6.75 -2.08
N SER A 69 5.44 -6.74 -2.49
CA SER A 69 5.93 -7.43 -3.68
C SER A 69 7.03 -8.39 -3.27
N LEU A 70 7.00 -9.62 -3.74
CA LEU A 70 8.15 -10.50 -3.60
C LEU A 70 9.34 -9.92 -4.40
N LEU A 71 10.56 -10.23 -3.95
CA LEU A 71 11.81 -9.82 -4.63
C LEU A 71 12.10 -10.67 -5.87
N THR A 72 11.53 -11.87 -5.89
CA THR A 72 11.56 -12.83 -6.99
C THR A 72 10.23 -13.54 -7.06
N THR A 73 9.86 -14.05 -8.23
CA THR A 73 8.62 -14.81 -8.39
C THR A 73 8.68 -16.10 -7.57
N ASP A 74 7.65 -16.36 -6.78
CA ASP A 74 7.52 -17.59 -5.98
C ASP A 74 6.04 -17.96 -5.83
N SER A 75 5.54 -18.86 -6.68
CA SER A 75 4.16 -19.35 -6.62
C SER A 75 3.87 -20.23 -5.40
N SER A 76 4.90 -20.68 -4.70
CA SER A 76 4.78 -21.47 -3.47
C SER A 76 4.77 -20.64 -2.20
N PHE A 77 4.97 -19.32 -2.33
CA PHE A 77 4.97 -18.40 -1.20
C PHE A 77 3.62 -18.45 -0.46
N LYS A 78 3.71 -18.42 0.88
CA LYS A 78 2.53 -18.38 1.77
C LYS A 78 2.75 -17.34 2.85
N LEU A 79 1.92 -16.32 2.87
CA LEU A 79 1.94 -15.28 3.91
C LEU A 79 1.57 -15.87 5.28
N GLU A 80 0.81 -16.97 5.30
CA GLU A 80 0.41 -17.67 6.53
C GLU A 80 1.60 -18.08 7.39
N ASN A 81 2.77 -18.31 6.81
CA ASN A 81 4.00 -18.64 7.55
C ASN A 81 4.46 -17.51 8.50
N TYR A 82 3.99 -16.28 8.27
CA TYR A 82 4.33 -15.09 9.06
C TYR A 82 3.23 -14.69 10.05
N PHE A 83 2.06 -15.34 10.02
CA PHE A 83 0.95 -15.02 10.92
C PHE A 83 1.31 -15.16 12.40
N PRO A 84 2.03 -16.20 12.86
CA PRO A 84 2.42 -16.30 14.26
C PRO A 84 3.17 -15.05 14.73
N SER A 85 4.15 -14.57 13.97
CA SER A 85 4.93 -13.38 14.34
C SER A 85 4.08 -12.10 14.37
N ILE A 86 3.10 -11.96 13.46
CA ILE A 86 2.18 -10.81 13.48
C ILE A 86 1.28 -10.89 14.71
N ILE A 87 0.67 -12.05 14.98
CA ILE A 87 -0.23 -12.26 16.12
C ILE A 87 0.51 -12.01 17.43
N ASP A 88 1.73 -12.53 17.58
CA ASP A 88 2.54 -12.35 18.79
C ASP A 88 2.89 -10.88 19.01
N GLU A 89 3.19 -10.10 17.95
CA GLU A 89 3.47 -8.68 18.07
C GLU A 89 2.26 -7.91 18.61
N PHE A 90 1.06 -8.17 18.10
CA PHE A 90 -0.17 -7.57 18.62
C PHE A 90 -0.45 -8.00 20.07
N LYS A 91 -0.26 -9.28 20.39
CA LYS A 91 -0.46 -9.82 21.73
C LYS A 91 0.46 -9.19 22.76
N MET A 92 1.73 -8.96 22.42
CA MET A 92 2.69 -8.25 23.29
C MET A 92 2.23 -6.82 23.62
N LEU A 93 1.44 -6.21 22.73
CA LEU A 93 0.87 -4.88 22.93
C LEU A 93 -0.55 -4.91 23.56
N GLY A 94 -0.98 -6.08 24.06
CA GLY A 94 -2.28 -6.27 24.72
C GLY A 94 -3.46 -6.20 23.74
N ARG A 95 -3.25 -6.56 22.49
CA ARG A 95 -4.30 -6.60 21.44
C ARG A 95 -4.39 -8.00 20.84
N GLU A 96 -5.60 -8.48 20.66
CA GLU A 96 -5.88 -9.75 19.99
C GLU A 96 -6.44 -9.49 18.61
N ILE A 97 -5.88 -10.18 17.60
CA ILE A 97 -6.27 -10.04 16.21
C ILE A 97 -6.67 -11.39 15.61
N VAL A 98 -7.45 -11.32 14.54
CA VAL A 98 -7.74 -12.43 13.63
C VAL A 98 -7.25 -12.06 12.25
N ILE A 99 -6.55 -12.99 11.58
CA ILE A 99 -6.12 -12.84 10.19
C ILE A 99 -6.98 -13.80 9.34
N THR A 100 -7.66 -13.24 8.35
CA THR A 100 -8.58 -13.99 7.49
C THR A 100 -8.19 -13.84 6.03
N LYS A 101 -7.99 -14.96 5.33
CA LYS A 101 -7.76 -14.97 3.88
C LYS A 101 -9.03 -14.54 3.16
N LYS A 102 -8.90 -13.61 2.22
CA LYS A 102 -10.01 -13.23 1.34
C LYS A 102 -10.10 -14.17 0.15
N ASP A 103 -11.29 -14.71 -0.07
CA ASP A 103 -11.59 -15.41 -1.31
C ASP A 103 -11.77 -14.38 -2.44
N LYS A 104 -11.00 -14.51 -3.52
CA LYS A 104 -11.05 -13.64 -4.70
C LYS A 104 -12.45 -13.58 -5.35
N ARG A 105 -13.26 -14.61 -5.17
CA ARG A 105 -14.66 -14.63 -5.65
C ARG A 105 -15.54 -13.55 -5.01
N ASN A 106 -15.11 -12.97 -3.89
CA ASN A 106 -15.83 -11.93 -3.17
C ASN A 106 -15.40 -10.50 -3.59
N PHE A 107 -14.44 -10.36 -4.51
CA PHE A 107 -14.09 -9.05 -5.07
C PHE A 107 -15.08 -8.66 -6.16
N ASN A 108 -15.41 -7.36 -6.22
CA ASN A 108 -16.18 -6.87 -7.36
C ASN A 108 -15.34 -6.98 -8.65
N LYS A 109 -16.01 -6.99 -9.82
CA LYS A 109 -15.34 -7.17 -11.12
C LYS A 109 -14.19 -6.18 -11.39
N VAL A 110 -14.20 -5.03 -10.74
CA VAL A 110 -13.19 -3.99 -10.93
C VAL A 110 -11.96 -4.28 -10.06
N GLU A 111 -12.15 -4.69 -8.81
CA GLU A 111 -11.04 -5.10 -7.94
C GLU A 111 -10.34 -6.35 -8.47
N SER A 112 -11.11 -7.33 -8.95
CA SER A 112 -10.54 -8.56 -9.52
C SER A 112 -9.78 -8.34 -10.82
N ALA A 113 -10.08 -7.30 -11.60
CA ALA A 113 -9.37 -6.99 -12.84
C ALA A 113 -7.94 -6.45 -12.62
N PHE A 114 -7.63 -5.99 -11.39
CA PHE A 114 -6.30 -5.46 -11.01
C PHE A 114 -5.50 -6.38 -10.09
N LEU A 115 -6.16 -7.36 -9.49
CA LEU A 115 -5.48 -8.41 -8.76
C LEU A 115 -5.15 -9.52 -9.76
N LYS A 116 -3.85 -9.72 -10.02
CA LYS A 116 -3.40 -10.93 -10.72
C LYS A 116 -3.89 -12.15 -9.94
N ASP A 117 -4.05 -13.28 -10.62
CA ASP A 117 -4.39 -14.56 -9.97
C ASP A 117 -3.39 -14.95 -8.87
N ASP A 118 -2.20 -14.40 -8.92
CA ASP A 118 -1.07 -14.64 -8.03
C ASP A 118 -0.96 -13.68 -6.83
N THR A 119 -1.92 -12.76 -6.63
CA THR A 119 -1.93 -11.87 -5.46
C THR A 119 -2.63 -12.55 -4.29
N GLU A 120 -1.96 -12.68 -3.16
CA GLU A 120 -2.58 -13.12 -1.90
C GLU A 120 -3.14 -11.92 -1.13
N VAL A 121 -4.37 -12.04 -0.63
CA VAL A 121 -5.08 -10.94 0.07
C VAL A 121 -5.61 -11.42 1.40
N TYR A 122 -5.31 -10.67 2.47
CA TYR A 122 -5.72 -10.99 3.84
C TYR A 122 -6.22 -9.75 4.57
N ASP A 123 -7.24 -9.93 5.42
CA ASP A 123 -7.67 -8.95 6.41
C ASP A 123 -7.07 -9.27 7.77
N VAL A 124 -6.53 -8.26 8.44
CA VAL A 124 -6.10 -8.30 9.84
C VAL A 124 -7.06 -7.42 10.63
N ALA A 125 -7.82 -7.99 11.54
CA ALA A 125 -8.83 -7.30 12.33
C ALA A 125 -8.69 -7.58 13.83
N PHE A 126 -9.08 -6.63 14.70
CA PHE A 126 -9.23 -6.90 16.10
C PHE A 126 -10.33 -7.92 16.35
N GLN A 127 -10.14 -8.80 17.34
CA GLN A 127 -11.16 -9.79 17.72
C GLN A 127 -12.42 -9.13 18.27
N THR A 128 -12.25 -8.07 19.07
CA THR A 128 -13.34 -7.35 19.76
C THR A 128 -14.03 -6.35 18.85
N GLU A 129 -13.35 -5.86 17.80
CA GLU A 129 -13.86 -4.81 16.92
C GLU A 129 -13.50 -5.10 15.46
N LYS A 130 -14.20 -6.08 14.87
CA LYS A 130 -13.95 -6.59 13.51
C LYS A 130 -14.13 -5.55 12.39
N SER A 131 -14.75 -4.42 12.67
CA SER A 131 -14.86 -3.28 11.74
C SER A 131 -13.53 -2.57 11.55
N LEU A 132 -12.66 -2.58 12.56
CA LEU A 132 -11.30 -2.05 12.47
C LEU A 132 -10.37 -3.10 11.92
N LYS A 133 -10.10 -3.01 10.64
CA LYS A 133 -9.25 -3.95 9.90
C LYS A 133 -8.39 -3.27 8.86
N ILE A 134 -7.20 -3.81 8.67
CA ILE A 134 -6.29 -3.47 7.57
C ILE A 134 -6.22 -4.63 6.59
N LYS A 135 -5.92 -4.33 5.34
CA LYS A 135 -5.76 -5.33 4.29
C LYS A 135 -4.28 -5.47 3.94
N ILE A 136 -3.82 -6.71 3.83
CA ILE A 136 -2.48 -7.07 3.34
C ILE A 136 -2.63 -7.69 1.96
N GLU A 137 -1.90 -7.17 0.99
CA GLU A 137 -1.80 -7.72 -0.36
C GLU A 137 -0.34 -8.07 -0.66
N VAL A 138 -0.10 -9.28 -1.16
CA VAL A 138 1.24 -9.73 -1.55
C VAL A 138 1.20 -10.20 -3.00
N ASP A 139 1.91 -9.48 -3.88
CA ASP A 139 2.13 -9.92 -5.27
C ASP A 139 3.26 -10.97 -5.29
N THR A 140 2.91 -12.21 -5.62
CA THR A 140 3.82 -13.36 -5.64
C THR A 140 4.50 -13.55 -6.99
N GLN A 141 4.01 -12.87 -8.04
CA GLN A 141 4.62 -12.82 -9.37
C GLN A 141 4.70 -11.36 -9.87
N PRO A 142 5.47 -10.51 -9.18
CA PRO A 142 5.51 -9.09 -9.48
C PRO A 142 6.27 -8.80 -10.78
N PRO A 143 5.94 -7.69 -11.46
CA PRO A 143 6.84 -7.09 -12.43
C PRO A 143 8.18 -6.78 -11.75
N LEU A 144 9.24 -7.39 -12.23
CA LEU A 144 10.58 -7.19 -11.68
C LEU A 144 11.21 -5.86 -12.16
N LYS A 145 12.53 -5.72 -12.08
CA LYS A 145 13.28 -4.50 -12.43
C LYS A 145 12.96 -3.30 -11.54
N PHE A 146 12.62 -3.53 -10.29
CA PHE A 146 12.54 -2.50 -9.26
C PHE A 146 13.77 -2.56 -8.34
N GLN A 147 14.05 -1.44 -7.68
CA GLN A 147 15.07 -1.34 -6.65
C GLN A 147 14.43 -1.22 -5.27
N THR A 148 15.17 -1.65 -4.26
CA THR A 148 14.71 -1.57 -2.87
C THR A 148 15.72 -0.83 -2.00
N GLU A 149 15.23 -0.21 -0.94
CA GLU A 149 16.02 0.43 0.10
C GLU A 149 15.55 -0.01 1.49
N GLN A 150 16.39 0.18 2.50
CA GLN A 150 16.05 -0.08 3.90
C GLN A 150 15.60 1.22 4.55
N LYS A 151 14.42 1.21 5.15
CA LYS A 151 13.84 2.33 5.89
C LYS A 151 13.68 1.98 7.37
N LEU A 152 14.15 2.86 8.23
CA LEU A 152 14.00 2.70 9.68
C LEU A 152 12.58 3.07 10.10
N LEU A 153 11.88 2.16 10.80
CA LEU A 153 10.66 2.44 11.53
C LEU A 153 10.96 2.38 13.03
N LEU A 154 10.44 3.38 13.80
CA LEU A 154 10.79 3.54 15.22
C LEU A 154 9.79 2.88 16.18
N HIS A 155 8.62 2.51 15.70
CA HIS A 155 7.53 2.00 16.54
C HIS A 155 6.92 0.72 15.97
N PRO A 156 6.53 -0.21 16.82
CA PRO A 156 6.54 -0.21 18.32
C PRO A 156 7.95 -0.33 18.92
N PHE A 157 8.95 -0.71 18.15
CA PHE A 157 10.40 -0.70 18.44
C PHE A 157 11.15 -0.34 17.15
N SER A 158 12.46 -0.08 17.23
CA SER A 158 13.25 0.28 16.06
C SER A 158 13.61 -0.94 15.22
N PHE A 159 13.21 -0.94 13.94
CA PHE A 159 13.55 -2.00 12.98
C PHE A 159 13.63 -1.47 11.54
N MET A 160 14.28 -2.26 10.67
CA MET A 160 14.42 -1.92 9.25
C MET A 160 13.34 -2.59 8.42
N THR A 161 12.67 -1.81 7.59
CA THR A 161 11.69 -2.29 6.61
C THR A 161 12.28 -2.17 5.21
N ARG A 162 12.26 -3.25 4.44
CA ARG A 162 12.62 -3.17 3.01
C ARG A 162 11.47 -2.57 2.24
N CYS A 163 11.72 -1.46 1.57
CA CYS A 163 10.75 -0.72 0.76
C CYS A 163 11.23 -0.60 -0.68
N PHE A 164 10.31 -0.39 -1.61
CA PHE A 164 10.67 0.10 -2.94
C PHE A 164 11.30 1.49 -2.81
N THR A 165 12.22 1.83 -3.75
CA THR A 165 12.71 3.21 -3.84
C THR A 165 11.61 4.16 -4.31
N LEU A 166 11.76 5.46 -4.04
CA LEU A 166 10.77 6.45 -4.47
C LEU A 166 10.53 6.46 -5.99
N PRO A 167 11.56 6.33 -6.86
CA PRO A 167 11.37 6.21 -8.30
C PRO A 167 10.49 5.03 -8.72
N ASP A 168 10.64 3.88 -8.05
CA ASP A 168 9.86 2.66 -8.32
C ASP A 168 8.43 2.76 -7.78
N LEU A 169 8.26 3.36 -6.59
CA LEU A 169 6.93 3.68 -6.06
C LEU A 169 6.16 4.59 -7.02
N TYR A 170 6.86 5.58 -7.59
CA TYR A 170 6.28 6.48 -8.58
C TYR A 170 5.90 5.74 -9.87
N ALA A 171 6.75 4.82 -10.36
CA ALA A 171 6.43 3.99 -11.52
C ALA A 171 5.14 3.18 -11.33
N GLY A 172 4.98 2.55 -10.17
CA GLY A 172 3.74 1.84 -9.81
C GLY A 172 2.51 2.77 -9.80
N LYS A 173 2.66 3.99 -9.28
CA LYS A 173 1.60 4.99 -9.25
C LYS A 173 1.25 5.50 -10.65
N MET A 174 2.23 5.75 -11.49
CA MET A 174 2.02 6.20 -12.87
C MET A 174 1.34 5.14 -13.74
N HIS A 175 1.73 3.87 -13.56
CA HIS A 175 1.01 2.76 -14.17
C HIS A 175 -0.48 2.76 -13.77
N ALA A 176 -0.77 2.87 -12.46
CA ALA A 176 -2.14 2.90 -11.96
C ALA A 176 -2.93 4.09 -12.50
N LEU A 177 -2.35 5.29 -12.52
CA LEU A 177 -3.00 6.52 -12.98
C LEU A 177 -3.41 6.44 -14.46
N VAL A 178 -2.51 5.91 -15.32
CA VAL A 178 -2.72 5.91 -16.77
C VAL A 178 -3.58 4.75 -17.23
N PHE A 179 -3.35 3.55 -16.69
CA PHE A 179 -3.93 2.31 -17.23
C PHE A 179 -5.12 1.75 -16.44
N ARG A 180 -5.35 2.20 -15.18
CA ARG A 180 -6.56 1.78 -14.47
C ARG A 180 -7.78 2.45 -15.08
N THR A 181 -8.73 1.61 -15.49
CA THR A 181 -10.06 2.03 -15.92
C THR A 181 -11.08 1.64 -14.86
N TRP A 182 -11.78 2.61 -14.31
CA TRP A 182 -12.87 2.39 -13.38
C TRP A 182 -14.17 2.79 -14.09
N ASN A 183 -15.13 1.87 -14.16
CA ASN A 183 -16.45 2.19 -14.70
C ASN A 183 -17.09 3.29 -13.84
N ASN A 184 -17.21 4.51 -14.39
CA ASN A 184 -17.84 5.68 -13.76
C ASN A 184 -17.25 6.13 -12.40
N ARG A 185 -15.99 5.77 -12.09
CA ARG A 185 -15.30 6.19 -10.87
C ARG A 185 -13.87 6.64 -11.19
N VAL A 186 -13.38 7.62 -10.45
CA VAL A 186 -11.97 8.03 -10.45
C VAL A 186 -11.38 7.64 -9.09
N LYS A 187 -10.21 7.02 -9.05
CA LYS A 187 -9.49 6.77 -7.80
C LYS A 187 -8.64 8.00 -7.47
N GLY A 188 -9.25 8.96 -6.77
CA GLY A 188 -8.65 10.28 -6.48
C GLY A 188 -7.32 10.20 -5.74
N ARG A 189 -7.11 9.15 -4.92
CA ARG A 189 -5.84 8.89 -4.24
C ARG A 189 -4.66 8.73 -5.19
N ASP A 190 -4.86 8.17 -6.40
CA ASP A 190 -3.78 8.04 -7.38
C ASP A 190 -3.36 9.41 -7.94
N TRP A 191 -4.30 10.35 -8.09
CA TRP A 191 -4.08 11.72 -8.53
C TRP A 191 -3.39 12.56 -7.46
N TYR A 192 -3.80 12.42 -6.22
CA TYR A 192 -3.20 13.07 -5.07
C TYR A 192 -1.73 12.67 -4.89
N ASP A 193 -1.44 11.37 -5.00
CA ASP A 193 -0.08 10.86 -4.93
C ASP A 193 0.76 11.34 -6.12
N PHE A 194 0.19 11.40 -7.33
CA PHE A 194 0.87 11.97 -8.49
C PHE A 194 1.29 13.42 -8.25
N GLU A 195 0.37 14.26 -7.77
CA GLU A 195 0.69 15.65 -7.41
C GLU A 195 1.81 15.72 -6.37
N TRP A 196 1.77 14.85 -5.35
CA TRP A 196 2.81 14.77 -4.33
C TRP A 196 4.19 14.44 -4.94
N TYR A 197 4.30 13.46 -5.84
CA TYR A 197 5.55 13.13 -6.52
C TYR A 197 6.10 14.30 -7.33
N VAL A 198 5.23 14.98 -8.08
CA VAL A 198 5.61 16.13 -8.89
C VAL A 198 6.08 17.29 -8.01
N LYS A 199 5.36 17.62 -6.94
CA LYS A 199 5.74 18.67 -5.98
C LYS A 199 7.08 18.42 -5.31
N ASN A 200 7.41 17.16 -5.04
CA ASN A 200 8.67 16.79 -4.40
C ASN A 200 9.81 16.54 -5.41
N GLY A 201 9.60 16.76 -6.69
CA GLY A 201 10.63 16.60 -7.72
C GLY A 201 11.17 15.18 -7.86
N ILE A 202 10.35 14.17 -7.57
CA ILE A 202 10.78 12.76 -7.62
C ILE A 202 10.93 12.31 -9.07
N ASN A 203 12.06 11.74 -9.41
CA ASN A 203 12.29 11.14 -10.71
C ASN A 203 11.55 9.81 -10.84
N LEU A 204 10.97 9.57 -12.02
CA LEU A 204 10.29 8.33 -12.36
C LEU A 204 11.30 7.27 -12.79
N ASP A 205 11.24 6.05 -12.22
CA ASP A 205 11.92 4.90 -12.84
C ASP A 205 11.11 4.42 -14.04
N PHE A 206 11.56 4.84 -15.23
CA PHE A 206 10.87 4.50 -16.47
C PHE A 206 11.07 3.03 -16.86
N THR A 207 12.18 2.41 -16.46
CA THR A 207 12.46 0.99 -16.73
C THR A 207 11.47 0.08 -16.00
N HIS A 208 11.24 0.36 -14.70
CA HIS A 208 10.23 -0.37 -13.94
C HIS A 208 8.82 -0.09 -14.45
N LEU A 209 8.51 1.16 -14.84
CA LEU A 209 7.23 1.48 -15.45
C LEU A 209 6.97 0.69 -16.74
N GLN A 210 7.94 0.60 -17.64
CA GLN A 210 7.84 -0.19 -18.88
C GLN A 210 7.60 -1.66 -18.58
N GLU A 211 8.31 -2.22 -17.59
CA GLU A 211 8.12 -3.60 -17.18
C GLU A 211 6.69 -3.86 -16.69
N ARG A 212 6.15 -2.97 -15.86
CA ARG A 212 4.76 -3.04 -15.41
C ARG A 212 3.76 -2.95 -16.55
N ILE A 213 3.97 -2.04 -17.50
CA ILE A 213 3.08 -1.89 -18.67
C ILE A 213 3.12 -3.15 -19.53
N ARG A 214 4.32 -3.68 -19.78
CA ARG A 214 4.48 -4.91 -20.55
C ARG A 214 3.74 -6.09 -19.91
N GLU A 215 3.90 -6.30 -18.61
CA GLU A 215 3.32 -7.44 -17.92
C GLU A 215 1.81 -7.33 -17.68
N PHE A 216 1.33 -6.14 -17.31
CA PHE A 216 -0.10 -5.96 -17.00
C PHE A 216 -0.96 -5.67 -18.23
N ASN A 217 -0.41 -5.02 -19.25
CA ASN A 217 -1.17 -4.56 -20.41
C ASN A 217 -0.77 -5.26 -21.71
N GLY A 218 0.35 -6.02 -21.74
CA GLY A 218 0.82 -6.74 -22.92
C GLY A 218 1.30 -5.82 -24.06
N ILE A 219 1.67 -4.58 -23.76
CA ILE A 219 2.14 -3.58 -24.73
C ILE A 219 3.50 -3.02 -24.36
N GLU A 220 4.24 -2.59 -25.37
CA GLU A 220 5.49 -1.87 -25.18
C GLU A 220 5.23 -0.37 -25.43
N VAL A 221 5.75 0.47 -24.52
CA VAL A 221 5.53 1.92 -24.56
C VAL A 221 6.85 2.63 -24.32
N ASP A 222 7.25 3.51 -25.23
CA ASP A 222 8.37 4.42 -25.02
C ASP A 222 7.97 5.67 -24.23
N LYS A 223 8.94 6.56 -23.95
CA LYS A 223 8.68 7.77 -23.17
C LYS A 223 7.71 8.74 -23.86
N GLU A 224 7.79 8.86 -25.17
CA GLU A 224 6.94 9.79 -25.93
C GLU A 224 5.50 9.31 -25.93
N GLU A 225 5.31 8.04 -26.22
CA GLU A 225 3.98 7.41 -26.18
C GLU A 225 3.39 7.44 -24.76
N PHE A 226 4.18 7.15 -23.73
CA PHE A 226 3.71 7.25 -22.35
C PHE A 226 3.26 8.67 -22.01
N LEU A 227 4.03 9.69 -22.39
CA LEU A 227 3.65 11.09 -22.17
C LEU A 227 2.37 11.47 -22.93
N ARG A 228 2.16 10.92 -24.12
CA ARG A 228 0.93 11.11 -24.88
C ARG A 228 -0.28 10.50 -24.14
N LEU A 229 -0.14 9.27 -23.64
CA LEU A 229 -1.18 8.60 -22.85
C LEU A 229 -1.49 9.35 -21.56
N LEU A 230 -0.45 9.81 -20.85
CA LEU A 230 -0.60 10.60 -19.64
C LEU A 230 -1.35 11.90 -19.90
N LYS A 231 -0.94 12.68 -20.93
CA LYS A 231 -1.63 13.93 -21.33
C LYS A 231 -3.10 13.68 -21.64
N LYS A 232 -3.41 12.61 -22.39
CA LYS A 232 -4.78 12.22 -22.67
C LYS A 232 -5.57 11.93 -21.40
N ARG A 233 -4.97 11.18 -20.46
CA ARG A 233 -5.59 10.85 -19.18
C ARG A 233 -5.84 12.10 -18.33
N LEU A 234 -4.86 13.01 -18.24
CA LEU A 234 -4.98 14.28 -17.54
C LEU A 234 -6.13 15.15 -18.10
N ALA A 235 -6.23 15.25 -19.43
CA ALA A 235 -7.26 16.05 -20.09
C ALA A 235 -8.69 15.47 -19.95
N SER A 236 -8.82 14.15 -19.82
CA SER A 236 -10.12 13.46 -19.79
C SER A 236 -10.68 13.23 -18.38
N THR A 237 -9.92 13.53 -17.32
CA THR A 237 -10.34 13.21 -15.96
C THR A 237 -11.07 14.39 -15.30
N ASP A 238 -12.23 14.09 -14.71
CA ASP A 238 -12.99 15.07 -13.93
C ASP A 238 -12.34 15.29 -12.54
N ILE A 239 -11.77 16.48 -12.37
CA ILE A 239 -11.12 16.89 -11.11
C ILE A 239 -12.09 16.95 -9.91
N LYS A 240 -13.38 17.18 -10.13
CA LYS A 240 -14.37 17.15 -9.05
C LYS A 240 -14.49 15.74 -8.47
N MET A 241 -14.55 14.73 -9.33
CA MET A 241 -14.55 13.33 -8.90
C MET A 241 -13.25 12.94 -8.16
N VAL A 242 -12.10 13.44 -8.63
CA VAL A 242 -10.80 13.24 -7.96
C VAL A 242 -10.86 13.77 -6.52
N LYS A 243 -11.32 15.02 -6.33
CA LYS A 243 -11.42 15.65 -5.01
C LYS A 243 -12.37 14.89 -4.08
N GLN A 244 -13.55 14.52 -4.56
CA GLN A 244 -14.55 13.77 -3.77
C GLN A 244 -14.03 12.40 -3.31
N ASP A 245 -13.28 11.67 -4.16
CA ASP A 245 -12.76 10.35 -3.80
C ASP A 245 -11.59 10.43 -2.78
N VAL A 246 -10.78 11.49 -2.83
CA VAL A 246 -9.62 11.63 -1.94
C VAL A 246 -9.94 12.32 -0.61
N GLU A 247 -10.96 13.16 -0.55
CA GLU A 247 -11.34 13.96 0.62
C GLU A 247 -11.37 13.16 1.94
N PRO A 248 -11.95 11.94 2.01
CA PRO A 248 -11.99 11.15 3.24
C PRO A 248 -10.61 10.74 3.80
N PHE A 249 -9.55 10.86 3.00
CA PHE A 249 -8.19 10.46 3.34
C PHE A 249 -7.27 11.64 3.67
N ILE A 250 -7.69 12.87 3.37
CA ILE A 250 -6.92 14.08 3.66
C ILE A 250 -7.13 14.45 5.13
N LYS A 251 -6.08 14.98 5.77
CA LYS A 251 -6.19 15.60 7.10
C LYS A 251 -6.93 16.93 6.97
N ASN A 252 -7.94 17.11 7.76
CA ASN A 252 -8.58 18.43 7.96
C ASN A 252 -7.71 19.32 8.85
#